data_ef8e9b69e1e86e7498a411fdd2719bf2
#
_entry.id   ef8e9b69e1e86e7498a411fdd2719bf2
#
_cell.length_a   1.000
_cell.length_b   1.000
_cell.length_c   1.000
_cell.angle_alpha   90.00
_cell.angle_beta   90.00
_cell.angle_gamma   90.00
#
_symmetry.space_group_name_H-M   'P 1'
#
loop_
_entity.id
_entity.type
_entity.pdbx_description
1 polymer ?
#
loop_
_entity_poly.entity_id
_entity_poly.type
_entity_poly.pdbx_seq_one_letter_code
_entity_poly.pdbx_strand_id
1 'polypeptide(L)'
;MKKLMYIFLALPILTGCKEKKSTGAMGGVPTPELSVTKPIVENITLTKDYPGYLTTEKTVNLVARVNGTLQSTSYVAGGRVKQGQLLFVIEPTLYKDQVEQAEAELKTAQAQLEYARNNYSRMKEAVKSDAVSQIQVLQAESSVKEGIAAVSNAEAALSTACTNL
;
A
#
# COMPACT_ATOMS: atom_id res chain seq x y z
N MET A 1 33.91 57.54 -61.31
CA MET A 1 33.73 56.74 -62.53
C MET A 1 32.86 55.50 -62.23
N LYS A 2 31.71 55.69 -61.63
CA LYS A 2 30.77 54.57 -61.29
C LYS A 2 29.31 54.85 -61.67
N LYS A 3 29.01 55.89 -62.35
CA LYS A 3 27.65 56.31 -62.78
C LYS A 3 27.34 56.17 -64.29
N LEU A 4 28.24 55.64 -65.05
CA LEU A 4 28.04 55.48 -66.48
C LEU A 4 27.71 54.07 -66.95
N MET A 5 27.64 53.12 -66.05
CA MET A 5 27.42 51.68 -66.35
C MET A 5 25.94 51.25 -66.29
N TYR A 6 25.03 52.14 -65.80
CA TYR A 6 23.62 51.82 -65.72
C TYR A 6 22.72 52.31 -66.84
N ILE A 7 23.28 53.08 -67.82
CA ILE A 7 22.51 53.63 -68.94
C ILE A 7 22.45 52.65 -70.12
N PHE A 8 23.26 51.60 -70.15
CA PHE A 8 23.31 50.66 -71.29
C PHE A 8 22.44 49.41 -71.13
N LEU A 9 21.71 49.26 -69.99
CA LEU A 9 20.89 48.08 -69.72
C LEU A 9 19.35 48.32 -69.78
N ALA A 10 18.96 49.53 -70.34
CA ALA A 10 17.54 49.89 -70.32
C ALA A 10 16.93 50.09 -71.76
N LEU A 11 17.55 49.53 -72.76
CA LEU A 11 17.06 49.80 -74.15
C LEU A 11 17.08 48.53 -75.02
N PRO A 12 16.29 47.51 -74.73
CA PRO A 12 15.48 46.89 -75.76
C PRO A 12 14.17 46.24 -75.25
N ILE A 13 13.17 46.99 -74.85
CA ILE A 13 11.83 46.43 -74.64
C ILE A 13 10.77 47.24 -75.37
N LEU A 14 11.06 47.52 -76.65
CA LEU A 14 10.08 48.14 -77.53
C LEU A 14 10.20 47.52 -78.92
N THR A 15 9.96 46.21 -79.04
CA THR A 15 9.64 45.62 -80.33
C THR A 15 8.27 44.97 -80.26
N GLY A 16 7.33 45.63 -80.94
CA GLY A 16 5.92 45.37 -80.92
C GLY A 16 5.49 43.96 -81.28
N CYS A 17 4.48 43.51 -80.58
CA CYS A 17 3.64 42.39 -81.00
C CYS A 17 2.84 42.81 -82.26
N LYS A 18 3.17 42.24 -83.35
CA LYS A 18 2.39 42.29 -84.56
C LYS A 18 1.28 41.24 -84.45
N GLU A 19 0.06 41.69 -84.19
CA GLU A 19 -1.13 40.83 -84.23
C GLU A 19 -1.31 40.25 -85.63
N LYS A 20 -1.11 38.97 -85.74
CA LYS A 20 -1.55 38.19 -86.88
C LYS A 20 -3.00 37.80 -86.64
N LYS A 21 -3.94 38.50 -87.24
CA LYS A 21 -5.32 38.01 -87.38
C LYS A 21 -5.30 36.71 -88.19
N SER A 22 -5.34 35.59 -87.51
CA SER A 22 -5.64 34.33 -88.19
C SER A 22 -7.17 34.14 -88.10
N THR A 23 -7.77 34.36 -89.24
CA THR A 23 -9.15 33.88 -89.46
C THR A 23 -9.08 32.38 -89.63
N GLY A 24 -9.02 31.67 -88.52
CA GLY A 24 -9.07 30.23 -88.48
C GLY A 24 -10.45 29.79 -88.04
N ALA A 25 -11.10 29.03 -88.87
CA ALA A 25 -12.40 28.40 -88.62
C ALA A 25 -12.41 27.82 -87.26
N MET A 26 -13.45 28.18 -86.48
CA MET A 26 -13.78 27.53 -85.23
C MET A 26 -14.24 26.07 -85.48
N GLY A 27 -13.27 25.19 -85.67
CA GLY A 27 -13.56 23.77 -85.41
C GLY A 27 -13.87 23.62 -83.94
N GLY A 28 -15.10 23.35 -83.65
CA GLY A 28 -15.51 23.10 -82.24
C GLY A 28 -14.64 22.00 -81.63
N VAL A 29 -13.88 22.39 -80.64
CA VAL A 29 -13.16 21.44 -79.81
C VAL A 29 -14.28 20.59 -79.18
N PRO A 30 -14.35 19.28 -79.38
CA PRO A 30 -15.36 18.47 -78.78
C PRO A 30 -15.20 18.63 -77.29
N THR A 31 -16.26 19.07 -76.62
CA THR A 31 -16.29 19.12 -75.18
C THR A 31 -16.06 17.70 -74.63
N PRO A 32 -15.02 17.52 -73.82
CA PRO A 32 -14.81 16.18 -73.24
C PRO A 32 -16.03 15.75 -72.46
N GLU A 33 -16.63 14.63 -72.80
CA GLU A 33 -17.64 13.99 -71.97
C GLU A 33 -17.00 13.39 -70.74
N LEU A 34 -17.22 13.99 -69.59
CA LEU A 34 -16.79 13.48 -68.31
C LEU A 34 -17.89 12.58 -67.74
N SER A 35 -17.59 11.33 -67.56
CA SER A 35 -18.46 10.43 -66.84
C SER A 35 -18.50 10.78 -65.36
N VAL A 36 -19.61 11.23 -64.85
CA VAL A 36 -19.79 11.51 -63.41
C VAL A 36 -20.59 10.41 -62.77
N THR A 37 -20.12 9.93 -61.64
CA THR A 37 -20.79 8.93 -60.84
C THR A 37 -21.44 9.65 -59.67
N LYS A 38 -22.68 9.28 -59.35
CA LYS A 38 -23.34 9.81 -58.16
C LYS A 38 -22.64 9.27 -56.89
N PRO A 39 -22.46 10.11 -55.87
CA PRO A 39 -21.90 9.62 -54.60
C PRO A 39 -22.83 8.58 -53.97
N ILE A 40 -22.24 7.50 -53.51
CA ILE A 40 -22.94 6.49 -52.73
C ILE A 40 -23.08 7.04 -51.30
N VAL A 41 -24.32 7.18 -50.86
CA VAL A 41 -24.63 7.56 -49.49
C VAL A 41 -24.99 6.28 -48.73
N GLU A 42 -24.15 5.86 -47.85
CA GLU A 42 -24.32 4.68 -47.02
C GLU A 42 -24.25 5.06 -45.53
N ASN A 43 -25.15 4.51 -44.74
CA ASN A 43 -25.08 4.67 -43.29
C ASN A 43 -24.02 3.71 -42.74
N ILE A 44 -22.85 4.23 -42.35
CA ILE A 44 -21.82 3.46 -41.73
C ILE A 44 -21.86 3.65 -40.22
N THR A 45 -21.81 2.54 -39.46
CA THR A 45 -21.65 2.58 -38.01
C THR A 45 -20.17 2.65 -37.70
N LEU A 46 -19.73 3.78 -37.17
CA LEU A 46 -18.35 3.96 -36.74
C LEU A 46 -18.23 3.53 -35.28
N THR A 47 -17.51 2.43 -35.03
CA THR A 47 -17.20 1.98 -33.69
C THR A 47 -15.84 2.54 -33.29
N LYS A 48 -15.78 3.21 -32.15
CA LYS A 48 -14.54 3.72 -31.60
C LYS A 48 -14.32 3.10 -30.23
N ASP A 49 -13.25 2.34 -30.10
CA ASP A 49 -12.88 1.69 -28.84
C ASP A 49 -12.06 2.67 -27.98
N TYR A 50 -12.48 2.82 -26.73
CA TYR A 50 -11.78 3.62 -25.74
C TYR A 50 -11.18 2.67 -24.70
N PRO A 51 -9.85 2.55 -24.62
CA PRO A 51 -9.23 1.77 -23.57
C PRO A 51 -9.49 2.44 -22.22
N GLY A 52 -9.92 1.65 -21.26
CA GLY A 52 -10.17 2.08 -19.88
C GLY A 52 -9.69 1.02 -18.91
N TYR A 53 -9.42 1.43 -17.68
CA TYR A 53 -9.09 0.51 -16.58
C TYR A 53 -9.94 0.86 -15.35
N LEU A 54 -10.28 -0.19 -14.63
CA LEU A 54 -11.02 -0.05 -13.38
C LEU A 54 -10.03 0.22 -12.25
N THR A 55 -10.27 1.28 -11.51
CA THR A 55 -9.55 1.57 -10.26
C THR A 55 -10.50 1.41 -9.08
N THR A 56 -9.97 0.95 -7.96
CA THR A 56 -10.74 0.88 -6.71
C THR A 56 -10.54 2.16 -5.91
N GLU A 57 -11.61 2.66 -5.32
CA GLU A 57 -11.58 3.86 -4.47
C GLU A 57 -10.89 3.58 -3.12
N LYS A 58 -10.96 2.33 -2.65
CA LYS A 58 -10.37 1.90 -1.37
C LYS A 58 -9.60 0.61 -1.55
N THR A 59 -8.32 0.67 -1.26
CA THR A 59 -7.43 -0.50 -1.22
C THR A 59 -6.89 -0.64 0.19
N VAL A 60 -6.93 -1.85 0.75
CA VAL A 60 -6.41 -2.16 2.08
C VAL A 60 -5.39 -3.28 1.95
N ASN A 61 -4.19 -3.03 2.44
CA ASN A 61 -3.16 -4.05 2.57
C ASN A 61 -3.29 -4.71 3.95
N LEU A 62 -3.54 -6.01 3.96
CA LEU A 62 -3.56 -6.81 5.18
C LEU A 62 -2.12 -7.27 5.48
N VAL A 63 -1.58 -6.80 6.60
CA VAL A 63 -0.25 -7.17 7.06
C VAL A 63 -0.39 -7.83 8.43
N ALA A 64 0.17 -9.03 8.58
CA ALA A 64 0.27 -9.68 9.89
C ALA A 64 1.16 -8.86 10.82
N ARG A 65 0.79 -8.74 12.09
CA ARG A 65 1.58 -8.05 13.13
C ARG A 65 2.58 -8.97 13.81
N VAL A 66 2.55 -10.25 13.47
CA VAL A 66 3.41 -11.30 14.04
C VAL A 66 4.22 -11.95 12.93
N ASN A 67 5.40 -12.45 13.28
CA ASN A 67 6.27 -13.19 12.38
C ASN A 67 5.97 -14.68 12.52
N GLY A 68 5.91 -15.39 11.43
CA GLY A 68 5.68 -16.83 11.45
C GLY A 68 5.53 -17.44 10.07
N THR A 69 5.40 -18.77 10.04
CA THR A 69 5.16 -19.51 8.80
C THR A 69 3.67 -19.53 8.49
N LEU A 70 3.32 -19.24 7.25
CA LEU A 70 1.94 -19.33 6.79
C LEU A 70 1.53 -20.80 6.71
N GLN A 71 0.58 -21.20 7.56
CA GLN A 71 0.09 -22.58 7.61
C GLN A 71 -0.97 -22.85 6.55
N SER A 72 -1.93 -21.94 6.39
CA SER A 72 -3.00 -22.09 5.41
C SER A 72 -3.58 -20.75 4.96
N THR A 73 -4.16 -20.78 3.75
CA THR A 73 -4.95 -19.68 3.18
C THR A 73 -6.38 -20.16 2.96
N SER A 74 -7.37 -19.41 3.46
CA SER A 74 -8.79 -19.78 3.42
C SER A 74 -9.61 -18.90 2.46
N TYR A 75 -8.98 -18.32 1.47
CA TYR A 75 -9.66 -17.53 0.44
C TYR A 75 -9.22 -17.92 -0.96
N VAL A 76 -10.05 -17.61 -1.94
CA VAL A 76 -9.72 -17.78 -3.36
C VAL A 76 -9.34 -16.42 -3.93
N ALA A 77 -8.22 -16.36 -4.66
CA ALA A 77 -7.79 -15.13 -5.33
C ALA A 77 -8.88 -14.60 -6.28
N GLY A 78 -9.17 -13.30 -6.23
CA GLY A 78 -10.26 -12.67 -6.98
C GLY A 78 -11.66 -12.87 -6.39
N GLY A 79 -11.79 -13.64 -5.31
CA GLY A 79 -13.05 -13.89 -4.61
C GLY A 79 -13.46 -12.74 -3.70
N ARG A 80 -14.73 -12.73 -3.30
CA ARG A 80 -15.27 -11.79 -2.31
C ARG A 80 -15.05 -12.32 -0.90
N VAL A 81 -14.64 -11.44 0.01
CA VAL A 81 -14.46 -11.75 1.43
C VAL A 81 -15.44 -10.94 2.28
N LYS A 82 -15.82 -11.49 3.43
CA LYS A 82 -16.71 -10.83 4.39
C LYS A 82 -15.93 -10.33 5.59
N GLN A 83 -16.46 -9.36 6.29
CA GLN A 83 -15.91 -8.93 7.56
C GLN A 83 -15.91 -10.09 8.58
N GLY A 84 -14.79 -10.31 9.27
CA GLY A 84 -14.62 -11.43 10.21
C GLY A 84 -14.30 -12.77 9.55
N GLN A 85 -14.15 -12.84 8.23
CA GLN A 85 -13.76 -14.07 7.56
C GLN A 85 -12.28 -14.37 7.80
N LEU A 86 -11.97 -15.61 8.17
CA LEU A 86 -10.60 -16.12 8.29
C LEU A 86 -9.96 -16.17 6.90
N LEU A 87 -8.83 -15.49 6.73
CA LEU A 87 -8.11 -15.42 5.45
C LEU A 87 -6.81 -16.22 5.49
N PHE A 88 -6.07 -16.10 6.58
CA PHE A 88 -4.76 -16.72 6.77
C PHE A 88 -4.67 -17.36 8.13
N VAL A 89 -3.92 -18.43 8.22
CA VAL A 89 -3.51 -19.03 9.50
C VAL A 89 -1.98 -19.05 9.52
N ILE A 90 -1.41 -18.36 10.49
CA ILE A 90 0.02 -18.42 10.79
C ILE A 90 0.22 -19.51 11.83
N GLU A 91 1.32 -20.24 11.74
CA GLU A 91 1.62 -21.33 12.67
C GLU A 91 1.72 -20.78 14.11
N PRO A 92 0.85 -21.23 15.03
CA PRO A 92 0.76 -20.67 16.38
C PRO A 92 1.67 -21.36 17.41
N THR A 93 2.43 -22.40 17.03
CA THR A 93 3.18 -23.24 17.97
C THR A 93 4.11 -22.43 18.83
N LEU A 94 4.94 -21.58 18.23
CA LEU A 94 5.87 -20.72 18.97
C LEU A 94 5.18 -19.80 19.97
N TYR A 95 4.04 -19.24 19.60
CA TYR A 95 3.29 -18.33 20.46
C TYR A 95 2.60 -19.06 21.60
N LYS A 96 2.13 -20.29 21.38
CA LYS A 96 1.60 -21.15 22.45
C LYS A 96 2.67 -21.50 23.49
N ASP A 97 3.87 -21.86 23.02
CA ASP A 97 4.99 -22.16 23.89
C ASP A 97 5.39 -20.93 24.73
N GLN A 98 5.36 -19.73 24.14
CA GLN A 98 5.61 -18.48 24.87
C GLN A 98 4.54 -18.19 25.92
N VAL A 99 3.28 -18.48 25.66
CA VAL A 99 2.20 -18.35 26.66
C VAL A 99 2.41 -19.35 27.79
N GLU A 100 2.71 -20.61 27.51
CA GLU A 100 2.99 -21.63 28.49
C GLU A 100 4.19 -21.28 29.39
N GLN A 101 5.26 -20.75 28.78
CA GLN A 101 6.42 -20.24 29.51
C GLN A 101 6.03 -19.09 30.46
N ALA A 102 5.29 -18.10 29.97
CA ALA A 102 4.86 -16.96 30.78
C ALA A 102 3.91 -17.37 31.90
N GLU A 103 3.05 -18.38 31.71
CA GLU A 103 2.23 -18.98 32.76
C GLU A 103 3.07 -19.66 33.84
N ALA A 104 4.13 -20.38 33.47
CA ALA A 104 5.03 -21.02 34.40
C ALA A 104 5.82 -19.96 35.20
N GLU A 105 6.25 -18.87 34.60
CA GLU A 105 6.89 -17.74 35.28
C GLU A 105 5.96 -17.06 36.28
N LEU A 106 4.68 -16.86 35.92
CA LEU A 106 3.66 -16.33 36.82
C LEU A 106 3.45 -17.22 38.02
N LYS A 107 3.33 -18.54 37.84
CA LYS A 107 3.20 -19.50 38.95
C LYS A 107 4.41 -19.45 39.87
N THR A 108 5.61 -19.32 39.34
CA THR A 108 6.84 -19.19 40.12
C THR A 108 6.83 -17.90 40.94
N ALA A 109 6.48 -16.76 40.36
CA ALA A 109 6.37 -15.49 41.06
C ALA A 109 5.28 -15.54 42.18
N GLN A 110 4.16 -16.17 41.90
CA GLN A 110 3.09 -16.37 42.92
C GLN A 110 3.56 -17.21 44.09
N ALA A 111 4.28 -18.31 43.83
CA ALA A 111 4.83 -19.14 44.87
C ALA A 111 5.87 -18.41 45.73
N GLN A 112 6.70 -17.58 45.12
CA GLN A 112 7.68 -16.72 45.81
C GLN A 112 6.98 -15.68 46.70
N LEU A 113 5.94 -15.03 46.18
CA LEU A 113 5.12 -14.09 46.95
C LEU A 113 4.44 -14.77 48.14
N GLU A 114 3.89 -15.96 47.96
CA GLU A 114 3.28 -16.74 49.02
C GLU A 114 4.31 -17.06 50.11
N TYR A 115 5.51 -17.52 49.72
CA TYR A 115 6.59 -17.74 50.66
C TYR A 115 6.95 -16.46 51.44
N ALA A 116 7.11 -15.34 50.76
CA ALA A 116 7.44 -14.05 51.35
C ALA A 116 6.35 -13.62 52.36
N ARG A 117 5.06 -13.75 51.99
CA ARG A 117 3.92 -13.46 52.89
C ARG A 117 3.91 -14.35 54.14
N ASN A 118 4.13 -15.64 53.98
CA ASN A 118 4.21 -16.58 55.06
C ASN A 118 5.40 -16.28 55.98
N ASN A 119 6.54 -15.92 55.43
CA ASN A 119 7.71 -15.52 56.20
C ASN A 119 7.44 -14.21 56.95
N TYR A 120 6.89 -13.19 56.30
CA TYR A 120 6.53 -11.93 56.95
C TYR A 120 5.53 -12.16 58.12
N SER A 121 4.51 -13.00 57.93
CA SER A 121 3.54 -13.32 58.95
C SER A 121 4.21 -13.94 60.19
N ARG A 122 5.12 -14.91 59.97
CA ARG A 122 5.87 -15.55 61.08
C ARG A 122 6.80 -14.55 61.78
N MET A 123 7.50 -13.70 61.07
CA MET A 123 8.37 -12.66 61.64
C MET A 123 7.57 -11.66 62.47
N LYS A 124 6.38 -11.28 62.00
CA LYS A 124 5.46 -10.37 62.69
C LYS A 124 4.95 -10.97 64.00
N GLU A 125 4.69 -12.28 64.07
CA GLU A 125 4.33 -12.96 65.33
C GLU A 125 5.55 -13.08 66.24
N ALA A 126 6.73 -13.41 65.72
CA ALA A 126 7.94 -13.60 66.50
C ALA A 126 8.42 -12.30 67.19
N VAL A 127 8.18 -11.13 66.58
CA VAL A 127 8.48 -9.82 67.21
C VAL A 127 7.67 -9.61 68.50
N LYS A 128 6.44 -10.12 68.60
CA LYS A 128 5.62 -9.96 69.82
C LYS A 128 6.19 -10.65 71.03
N SER A 129 7.05 -11.67 70.82
CA SER A 129 7.76 -12.40 71.83
C SER A 129 9.24 -12.00 71.96
N ASP A 130 9.66 -10.86 71.41
CA ASP A 130 11.04 -10.37 71.37
C ASP A 130 12.06 -11.37 70.75
N ALA A 131 11.57 -12.37 70.00
CA ALA A 131 12.41 -13.40 69.41
C ALA A 131 13.15 -12.93 68.13
N VAL A 132 12.72 -11.84 67.52
CA VAL A 132 13.35 -11.25 66.30
C VAL A 132 13.34 -9.74 66.36
N SER A 133 14.29 -9.10 65.65
CA SER A 133 14.36 -7.65 65.64
C SER A 133 13.34 -7.03 64.65
N GLN A 134 12.94 -5.78 64.97
CA GLN A 134 12.03 -5.03 64.11
C GLN A 134 12.59 -4.81 62.67
N ILE A 135 13.92 -4.76 62.52
CA ILE A 135 14.59 -4.66 61.23
C ILE A 135 14.31 -5.89 60.36
N GLN A 136 14.28 -7.09 60.97
CA GLN A 136 13.97 -8.34 60.23
C GLN A 136 12.52 -8.37 59.74
N VAL A 137 11.56 -7.80 60.51
CA VAL A 137 10.17 -7.66 60.04
C VAL A 137 10.07 -6.70 58.85
N LEU A 138 10.76 -5.55 58.91
CA LEU A 138 10.80 -4.58 57.81
C LEU A 138 11.42 -5.21 56.56
N GLN A 139 12.47 -6.03 56.71
CA GLN A 139 13.10 -6.74 55.60
C GLN A 139 12.15 -7.76 54.98
N ALA A 140 11.40 -8.53 55.83
CA ALA A 140 10.40 -9.47 55.35
C ALA A 140 9.22 -8.73 54.64
N GLU A 141 8.84 -7.54 55.12
CA GLU A 141 7.82 -6.70 54.46
C GLU A 141 8.31 -6.22 53.08
N SER A 142 9.58 -5.81 52.97
CA SER A 142 10.16 -5.43 51.68
C SER A 142 10.14 -6.60 50.70
N SER A 143 10.49 -7.80 51.14
CA SER A 143 10.41 -9.01 50.30
C SER A 143 8.98 -9.31 49.81
N VAL A 144 7.94 -9.02 50.63
CA VAL A 144 6.55 -9.11 50.13
C VAL A 144 6.25 -8.10 49.05
N LYS A 145 6.73 -6.86 49.20
CA LYS A 145 6.55 -5.81 48.16
C LYS A 145 7.28 -6.17 46.86
N GLU A 146 8.48 -6.72 46.97
CA GLU A 146 9.24 -7.24 45.81
C GLU A 146 8.48 -8.39 45.11
N GLY A 147 7.94 -9.33 45.90
CA GLY A 147 7.11 -10.43 45.39
C GLY A 147 5.85 -9.95 44.67
N ILE A 148 5.17 -8.92 45.20
CA ILE A 148 4.01 -8.31 44.52
C ILE A 148 4.41 -7.70 43.18
N ALA A 149 5.52 -6.99 43.12
CA ALA A 149 6.03 -6.42 41.89
C ALA A 149 6.42 -7.50 40.87
N ALA A 150 7.04 -8.60 41.33
CA ALA A 150 7.38 -9.73 40.47
C ALA A 150 6.14 -10.40 39.87
N VAL A 151 5.07 -10.59 40.63
CA VAL A 151 3.79 -11.11 40.11
C VAL A 151 3.20 -10.18 39.09
N SER A 152 3.16 -8.88 39.36
CA SER A 152 2.65 -7.89 38.41
C SER A 152 3.44 -7.87 37.09
N ASN A 153 4.76 -8.03 37.16
CA ASN A 153 5.60 -8.12 35.95
C ASN A 153 5.33 -9.41 35.15
N ALA A 154 5.15 -10.54 35.82
CA ALA A 154 4.82 -11.81 35.20
C ALA A 154 3.42 -11.80 34.57
N GLU A 155 2.44 -11.13 35.19
CA GLU A 155 1.09 -10.94 34.66
C GLU A 155 1.14 -10.09 33.36
N ALA A 156 1.96 -9.01 33.33
CA ALA A 156 2.15 -8.19 32.15
C ALA A 156 2.81 -8.97 31.00
N ALA A 157 3.81 -9.83 31.33
CA ALA A 157 4.45 -10.70 30.36
C ALA A 157 3.47 -11.71 29.75
N LEU A 158 2.64 -12.35 30.60
CA LEU A 158 1.58 -13.27 30.14
C LEU A 158 0.57 -12.55 29.25
N SER A 159 0.12 -11.36 29.64
CA SER A 159 -0.80 -10.55 28.82
C SER A 159 -0.22 -10.24 27.43
N THR A 160 1.09 -9.94 27.38
CA THR A 160 1.79 -9.69 26.11
C THR A 160 1.87 -10.96 25.25
N ALA A 161 2.21 -12.09 25.84
CA ALA A 161 2.25 -13.39 25.17
C ALA A 161 0.87 -13.77 24.59
N CYS A 162 -0.20 -13.60 25.36
CA CYS A 162 -1.58 -13.84 24.93
C CYS A 162 -2.03 -12.90 23.80
N THR A 163 -1.51 -11.67 23.77
CA THR A 163 -1.87 -10.71 22.71
C THR A 163 -1.24 -11.06 21.36
N ASN A 164 -0.09 -11.73 21.41
CA ASN A 164 0.63 -12.17 20.21
C ASN A 164 0.11 -13.51 19.66
N LEU A 165 -0.65 -14.29 20.43
CA LEU A 165 -1.28 -15.55 20.03
C LEU A 165 -2.57 -15.30 19.25
#